data_a778b853db4abb5c4228b0bf6d437efb
#
_entry.id   a778b853db4abb5c4228b0bf6d437efb
#
_cell.length_a   1.000
_cell.length_b   1.000
_cell.length_c   1.000
_cell.angle_alpha   90.00
_cell.angle_beta   90.00
_cell.angle_gamma   90.00
#
_symmetry.space_group_name_H-M   'P 1'
#
loop_
_entity.id
_entity.type
_entity.pdbx_description
1 polymer ?
#
loop_
_entity_poly.entity_id
_entity_poly.type
_entity_poly.pdbx_seq_one_letter_code
_entity_poly.pdbx_strand_id
1 'polypeptide(L)'
;MFKGVSPINVDAKGRMAMPAKYRERLKDLCEGRLVLTVDFGGCLMLFPEPEWEQLEQKLARLPDLNPKARSLKRLLMGHASDCELDGHGRILLPSVLREYAGLDKRIVLVGQGNKFEIWDEETWNGSRDAWLAEVAAGEGVLPEELETLSF
;
A
#
# COMPACT_ATOMS: atom_id res chain seq x y z
N MET A 1 2.39 -14.72 -0.39
CA MET A 1 2.96 -13.45 -0.94
C MET A 1 2.01 -12.89 -1.98
N PHE A 2 1.67 -11.60 -1.85
CA PHE A 2 0.84 -10.92 -2.83
C PHE A 2 1.70 -10.36 -3.96
N LYS A 3 1.24 -10.53 -5.18
CA LYS A 3 1.93 -10.04 -6.39
C LYS A 3 0.90 -9.69 -7.46
N GLY A 4 1.31 -8.89 -8.41
CA GLY A 4 0.49 -8.53 -9.56
C GLY A 4 0.03 -7.08 -9.53
N VAL A 5 -0.33 -6.58 -10.69
CA VAL A 5 -0.85 -5.23 -10.92
C VAL A 5 -2.29 -5.38 -11.42
N SER A 6 -3.25 -4.85 -10.66
CA SER A 6 -4.67 -4.99 -10.97
C SER A 6 -5.31 -3.61 -11.11
N PRO A 7 -5.71 -3.21 -12.33
CA PRO A 7 -6.51 -2.00 -12.52
C PRO A 7 -7.90 -2.19 -11.91
N ILE A 8 -8.38 -1.18 -11.20
CA ILE A 8 -9.65 -1.21 -10.48
C ILE A 8 -10.34 0.13 -10.63
N ASN A 9 -11.67 0.12 -10.73
CA ASN A 9 -12.46 1.34 -10.69
C ASN A 9 -13.00 1.56 -9.28
N VAL A 10 -12.88 2.79 -8.78
CA VAL A 10 -13.48 3.21 -7.53
C VAL A 10 -14.92 3.62 -7.81
N ASP A 11 -15.87 3.12 -7.03
CA ASP A 11 -17.28 3.47 -7.22
C ASP A 11 -17.61 4.87 -6.67
N ALA A 12 -18.84 5.32 -6.89
CA ALA A 12 -19.29 6.66 -6.47
C ALA A 12 -19.24 6.87 -4.95
N LYS A 13 -19.24 5.80 -4.16
CA LYS A 13 -19.15 5.86 -2.71
C LYS A 13 -17.72 5.76 -2.17
N GLY A 14 -16.73 5.66 -3.06
CA GLY A 14 -15.33 5.54 -2.67
C GLY A 14 -14.89 4.12 -2.34
N ARG A 15 -15.59 3.11 -2.82
CA ARG A 15 -15.25 1.71 -2.58
C ARG A 15 -14.51 1.11 -3.77
N MET A 16 -13.57 0.22 -3.46
CA MET A 16 -12.90 -0.60 -4.46
C MET A 16 -13.21 -2.08 -4.23
N ALA A 17 -13.39 -2.83 -5.31
CA ALA A 17 -13.55 -4.28 -5.23
C ALA A 17 -12.16 -4.92 -5.18
N MET A 18 -11.91 -5.71 -4.14
CA MET A 18 -10.70 -6.53 -4.07
C MET A 18 -10.77 -7.61 -5.16
N PRO A 19 -9.71 -7.79 -5.97
CA PRO A 19 -9.68 -8.86 -6.97
C PRO A 19 -9.99 -10.22 -6.34
N ALA A 20 -10.77 -11.03 -7.05
CA ALA A 20 -11.24 -12.32 -6.55
C ALA A 20 -10.10 -13.24 -6.09
N LYS A 21 -8.96 -13.18 -6.77
CA LYS A 21 -7.77 -13.99 -6.44
C LYS A 21 -7.20 -13.73 -5.04
N TYR A 22 -7.52 -12.58 -4.43
CA TYR A 22 -7.03 -12.24 -3.08
C TYR A 22 -8.09 -12.39 -1.99
N ARG A 23 -9.37 -12.39 -2.35
CA ARG A 23 -10.47 -12.35 -1.36
C ARG A 23 -10.44 -13.52 -0.38
N GLU A 24 -10.30 -14.74 -0.90
CA GLU A 24 -10.27 -15.94 -0.07
C GLU A 24 -9.05 -15.98 0.82
N ARG A 25 -7.89 -15.63 0.28
CA ARG A 25 -6.65 -15.56 1.07
C ARG A 25 -6.76 -14.57 2.21
N LEU A 26 -7.37 -13.42 1.97
CA LEU A 26 -7.55 -12.38 3.00
C LEU A 26 -8.58 -12.83 4.05
N LYS A 27 -9.60 -13.57 3.66
CA LYS A 27 -10.54 -14.17 4.63
C LYS A 27 -9.84 -15.17 5.53
N ASP A 28 -9.03 -16.04 4.96
CA ASP A 28 -8.32 -17.08 5.72
C ASP A 28 -7.22 -16.46 6.59
N LEU A 29 -6.52 -15.46 6.08
CA LEU A 29 -5.38 -14.84 6.77
C LEU A 29 -5.81 -13.91 7.90
N CYS A 30 -6.85 -13.11 7.72
CA CYS A 30 -7.20 -12.03 8.64
C CYS A 30 -8.71 -11.75 8.73
N GLU A 31 -9.54 -12.68 8.28
CA GLU A 31 -11.01 -12.52 8.28
C GLU A 31 -11.46 -11.27 7.51
N GLY A 32 -10.69 -10.87 6.51
CA GLY A 32 -10.98 -9.69 5.71
C GLY A 32 -10.67 -8.37 6.40
N ARG A 33 -9.97 -8.38 7.54
CA ARG A 33 -9.59 -7.16 8.26
C ARG A 33 -8.26 -6.63 7.75
N LEU A 34 -8.28 -5.39 7.32
CA LEU A 34 -7.17 -4.71 6.66
C LEU A 34 -6.93 -3.35 7.31
N VAL A 35 -5.73 -2.80 7.09
CA VAL A 35 -5.41 -1.44 7.54
C VAL A 35 -4.81 -0.67 6.37
N LEU A 36 -5.36 0.50 6.10
CA LEU A 36 -4.86 1.45 5.12
C LEU A 36 -4.05 2.53 5.80
N THR A 37 -2.94 2.94 5.18
CA THR A 37 -2.22 4.13 5.61
C THR A 37 -1.46 4.73 4.42
N VAL A 38 -0.81 5.87 4.66
CA VAL A 38 -0.05 6.58 3.63
C VAL A 38 1.30 5.90 3.37
N ASP A 39 1.77 6.00 2.14
CA ASP A 39 3.14 5.66 1.75
C ASP A 39 3.85 6.95 1.31
N PHE A 40 5.11 7.08 1.67
CA PHE A 40 5.89 8.30 1.35
C PHE A 40 6.13 8.49 -0.15
N GLY A 41 5.94 7.45 -0.94
CA GLY A 41 6.01 7.53 -2.40
C GLY A 41 4.78 8.14 -3.07
N GLY A 42 3.78 8.56 -2.29
CA GLY A 42 2.57 9.21 -2.81
C GLY A 42 1.41 8.26 -3.10
N CYS A 43 1.53 7.00 -2.72
CA CYS A 43 0.44 6.01 -2.79
C CYS A 43 -0.07 5.67 -1.40
N LEU A 44 -0.96 4.69 -1.31
CA LEU A 44 -1.40 4.12 -0.04
C LEU A 44 -0.81 2.72 0.13
N MET A 45 -0.60 2.35 1.38
CA MET A 45 -0.29 0.97 1.74
C MET A 45 -1.54 0.32 2.33
N LEU A 46 -1.80 -0.92 1.92
CA LEU A 46 -2.90 -1.73 2.43
C LEU A 46 -2.31 -3.01 3.02
N PHE A 47 -2.48 -3.18 4.32
CA PHE A 47 -1.93 -4.31 5.06
C PHE A 47 -3.03 -5.27 5.51
N PRO A 48 -2.81 -6.58 5.41
CA PRO A 48 -3.54 -7.51 6.27
C PRO A 48 -3.29 -7.15 7.74
N GLU A 49 -4.30 -7.24 8.58
CA GLU A 49 -4.21 -6.81 9.98
C GLU A 49 -2.98 -7.37 10.73
N PRO A 50 -2.64 -8.67 10.63
CA PRO A 50 -1.45 -9.19 11.31
C PRO A 50 -0.14 -8.52 10.87
N GLU A 51 -0.01 -8.17 9.61
CA GLU A 51 1.17 -7.46 9.10
C GLU A 51 1.24 -6.03 9.61
N TRP A 52 0.10 -5.36 9.69
CA TRP A 52 0.02 -4.03 10.29
C TRP A 52 0.41 -4.06 11.75
N GLU A 53 -0.04 -5.05 12.51
CA GLU A 53 0.28 -5.18 13.92
C GLU A 53 1.78 -5.29 14.16
N GLN A 54 2.50 -5.99 13.30
CA GLN A 54 3.96 -6.09 13.38
C GLN A 54 4.63 -4.73 13.15
N LEU A 55 4.19 -3.99 12.15
CA LEU A 55 4.69 -2.64 11.88
C LEU A 55 4.34 -1.69 13.03
N GLU A 56 3.11 -1.75 13.51
CA GLU A 56 2.62 -0.93 14.62
C GLU A 56 3.48 -1.09 15.87
N GLN A 57 3.85 -2.32 16.21
CA GLN A 57 4.73 -2.59 17.33
C GLN A 57 6.10 -1.95 17.17
N LYS A 58 6.65 -2.01 15.96
CA LYS A 58 7.95 -1.37 15.66
C LYS A 58 7.85 0.14 15.76
N LEU A 59 6.78 0.73 15.25
CA LEU A 59 6.54 2.17 15.33
C LEU A 59 6.37 2.62 16.77
N ALA A 60 5.64 1.84 17.57
CA ALA A 60 5.40 2.16 18.99
C ALA A 60 6.69 2.17 19.82
N ARG A 61 7.73 1.43 19.42
CA ARG A 61 9.02 1.37 20.10
C ARG A 61 9.97 2.50 19.71
N LEU A 62 9.64 3.29 18.70
CA LEU A 62 10.47 4.42 18.30
C LEU A 62 10.51 5.47 19.41
N PRO A 63 11.68 6.10 19.66
CA PRO A 63 11.80 7.09 20.72
C PRO A 63 11.02 8.37 20.42
N ASP A 64 10.18 8.80 21.36
CA ASP A 64 9.33 9.99 21.19
C ASP A 64 10.11 11.30 21.17
N LEU A 65 11.33 11.31 21.70
CA LEU A 65 12.16 12.51 21.70
C LEU A 65 12.86 12.78 20.38
N ASN A 66 12.89 11.81 19.47
CA ASN A 66 13.48 11.98 18.15
C ASN A 66 12.45 12.61 17.20
N PRO A 67 12.71 13.82 16.65
CA PRO A 67 11.73 14.48 15.77
C PRO A 67 11.35 13.68 14.55
N LYS A 68 12.29 12.96 13.93
CA LYS A 68 12.05 12.14 12.76
C LYS A 68 11.15 10.93 13.08
N ALA A 69 11.40 10.28 14.22
CA ALA A 69 10.57 9.19 14.71
C ALA A 69 9.13 9.65 14.98
N ARG A 70 8.98 10.83 15.57
CA ARG A 70 7.65 11.42 15.83
C ARG A 70 6.91 11.70 14.53
N SER A 71 7.61 12.22 13.52
CA SER A 71 7.01 12.47 12.20
C SER A 71 6.54 11.17 11.55
N LEU A 72 7.36 10.11 11.61
CA LEU A 72 6.98 8.79 11.11
C LEU A 72 5.72 8.26 11.79
N LYS A 73 5.67 8.33 13.12
CA LYS A 73 4.47 7.91 13.88
C LYS A 73 3.23 8.69 13.48
N ARG A 74 3.34 10.01 13.38
CA ARG A 74 2.23 10.88 13.01
C ARG A 74 1.70 10.54 11.61
N LEU A 75 2.60 10.31 10.67
CA LEU A 75 2.21 10.02 9.29
C LEU A 75 1.63 8.62 9.15
N LEU A 76 2.34 7.60 9.63
CA LEU A 76 1.91 6.22 9.43
C LEU A 76 0.78 5.79 10.36
N MET A 77 0.91 6.04 11.67
CA MET A 77 -0.13 5.68 12.63
C MET A 77 -1.29 6.67 12.62
N GLY A 78 -1.00 7.95 12.45
CA GLY A 78 -2.02 9.00 12.43
C GLY A 78 -2.98 8.88 11.24
N HIS A 79 -2.51 8.38 10.11
CA HIS A 79 -3.35 8.17 8.92
C HIS A 79 -3.90 6.74 8.83
N ALA A 80 -3.53 5.84 9.74
CA ALA A 80 -3.99 4.47 9.69
C ALA A 80 -5.51 4.40 9.87
N SER A 81 -6.16 3.64 9.01
CA SER A 81 -7.61 3.45 9.02
C SER A 81 -7.92 1.98 8.87
N ASP A 82 -8.67 1.44 9.81
CA ASP A 82 -9.16 0.08 9.72
C ASP A 82 -10.19 -0.02 8.61
N CYS A 83 -10.13 -1.09 7.82
CA CYS A 83 -11.13 -1.39 6.83
C CYS A 83 -11.35 -2.90 6.76
N GLU A 84 -12.54 -3.29 6.34
CA GLU A 84 -12.93 -4.69 6.30
C GLU A 84 -13.60 -4.98 4.96
N LEU A 85 -13.31 -6.13 4.38
CA LEU A 85 -14.01 -6.59 3.19
C LEU A 85 -15.49 -6.74 3.52
N ASP A 86 -16.36 -6.10 2.72
CA ASP A 86 -17.80 -6.26 2.85
C ASP A 86 -18.25 -7.59 2.23
N GLY A 87 -19.57 -7.87 2.28
CA GLY A 87 -20.13 -9.10 1.72
C GLY A 87 -19.95 -9.27 0.21
N HIS A 88 -19.56 -8.21 -0.50
CA HIS A 88 -19.27 -8.23 -1.94
C HIS A 88 -17.78 -8.15 -2.24
N GLY A 89 -16.93 -8.26 -1.23
CA GLY A 89 -15.48 -8.20 -1.40
C GLY A 89 -14.93 -6.79 -1.68
N ARG A 90 -15.62 -5.75 -1.21
CA ARG A 90 -15.21 -4.36 -1.41
C ARG A 90 -14.70 -3.77 -0.11
N ILE A 91 -13.78 -2.80 -0.22
CA ILE A 91 -13.35 -1.97 0.90
C ILE A 91 -13.65 -0.51 0.61
N LEU A 92 -13.94 0.25 1.66
CA LEU A 92 -14.13 1.70 1.57
C LEU A 92 -12.77 2.39 1.71
N LEU A 93 -12.46 3.26 0.75
CA LEU A 93 -11.28 4.11 0.81
C LEU A 93 -11.67 5.45 1.43
N PRO A 94 -11.19 5.78 2.64
CA PRO A 94 -11.52 7.07 3.27
C PRO A 94 -11.11 8.25 2.40
N SER A 95 -11.93 9.30 2.41
CA SER A 95 -11.71 10.49 1.57
C SER A 95 -10.36 11.16 1.83
N VAL A 96 -9.92 11.22 3.08
CA VAL A 96 -8.61 11.79 3.44
C VAL A 96 -7.47 11.05 2.77
N LEU A 97 -7.54 9.72 2.75
CA LEU A 97 -6.52 8.88 2.11
C LEU A 97 -6.60 8.96 0.58
N ARG A 98 -7.80 9.00 0.02
CA ARG A 98 -7.96 9.20 -1.43
C ARG A 98 -7.37 10.53 -1.87
N GLU A 99 -7.59 11.57 -1.10
CA GLU A 99 -7.06 12.90 -1.35
C GLU A 99 -5.51 12.90 -1.31
N TYR A 100 -4.95 12.30 -0.28
CA TYR A 100 -3.50 12.19 -0.13
C TYR A 100 -2.84 11.54 -1.35
N ALA A 101 -3.37 10.42 -1.82
CA ALA A 101 -2.80 9.65 -2.93
C ALA A 101 -3.30 10.11 -4.30
N GLY A 102 -4.13 11.17 -4.35
CA GLY A 102 -4.68 11.66 -5.61
C GLY A 102 -5.54 10.63 -6.33
N LEU A 103 -6.19 9.74 -5.56
CA LEU A 103 -7.01 8.69 -6.14
C LEU A 103 -8.31 9.24 -6.69
N ASP A 104 -8.57 8.94 -7.95
CA ASP A 104 -9.81 9.28 -8.61
C ASP A 104 -10.52 7.97 -9.01
N LYS A 105 -11.17 7.94 -10.14
CA LYS A 105 -11.99 6.83 -10.58
C LYS A 105 -11.20 5.57 -10.93
N ARG A 106 -10.00 5.75 -11.49
CA ARG A 106 -9.14 4.63 -11.92
C ARG A 106 -7.92 4.54 -11.02
N ILE A 107 -7.78 3.39 -10.39
CA ILE A 107 -6.67 3.09 -9.48
C ILE A 107 -6.01 1.77 -9.89
N VAL A 108 -4.86 1.52 -9.29
CA VAL A 108 -4.10 0.28 -9.50
C VAL A 108 -3.76 -0.30 -8.13
N LEU A 109 -4.09 -1.56 -7.95
CA LEU A 109 -3.70 -2.33 -6.77
C LEU A 109 -2.46 -3.15 -7.12
N VAL A 110 -1.38 -2.95 -6.37
CA VAL A 110 -0.09 -3.59 -6.64
C VAL A 110 0.30 -4.48 -5.46
N GLY A 111 0.50 -5.77 -5.72
CA GLY A 111 0.97 -6.70 -4.71
C GLY A 111 2.45 -6.46 -4.40
N GLN A 112 2.77 -6.36 -3.11
CA GLN A 112 4.13 -6.08 -2.62
C GLN A 112 4.57 -7.09 -1.56
N GLY A 113 4.26 -8.35 -1.77
CA GLY A 113 4.64 -9.44 -0.87
C GLY A 113 3.70 -9.57 0.31
N ASN A 114 3.97 -8.90 1.40
CA ASN A 114 3.15 -8.96 2.62
C ASN A 114 2.04 -7.90 2.68
N LYS A 115 1.97 -7.02 1.69
CA LYS A 115 1.01 -5.92 1.63
C LYS A 115 0.69 -5.57 0.18
N PHE A 116 -0.18 -4.58 0.01
CA PHE A 116 -0.48 -3.98 -1.28
C PHE A 116 -0.16 -2.49 -1.26
N GLU A 117 0.07 -1.94 -2.44
CA GLU A 117 0.04 -0.50 -2.68
C GLU A 117 -1.17 -0.16 -3.53
N ILE A 118 -1.76 1.00 -3.27
CA ILE A 118 -2.87 1.55 -4.06
C ILE A 118 -2.42 2.86 -4.68
N TRP A 119 -2.42 2.91 -5.99
CA TRP A 119 -1.95 4.05 -6.78
C TRP A 119 -3.05 4.63 -7.64
N ASP A 120 -3.03 5.93 -7.85
CA ASP A 120 -3.71 6.52 -9.01
C ASP A 120 -3.13 5.91 -10.28
N GLU A 121 -3.98 5.51 -11.23
CA GLU A 121 -3.53 4.79 -12.43
C GLU A 121 -2.53 5.60 -13.26
N GLU A 122 -2.82 6.88 -13.47
CA GLU A 122 -1.96 7.75 -14.26
C GLU A 122 -0.60 7.97 -13.60
N THR A 123 -0.61 8.21 -12.30
CA THR A 123 0.61 8.34 -11.49
C THR A 123 1.43 7.06 -11.50
N TRP A 124 0.77 5.91 -11.38
CA TRP A 124 1.44 4.60 -11.47
C TRP A 124 2.15 4.42 -12.81
N ASN A 125 1.45 4.69 -13.91
CA ASN A 125 2.02 4.54 -15.25
C ASN A 125 3.26 5.41 -15.46
N GLY A 126 3.19 6.67 -15.04
CA GLY A 126 4.31 7.60 -15.12
C GLY A 126 5.50 7.19 -14.24
N SER A 127 5.22 6.76 -13.02
CA SER A 127 6.25 6.32 -12.07
C SER A 127 6.91 5.03 -12.56
N ARG A 128 6.13 4.08 -13.06
CA ARG A 128 6.65 2.83 -13.62
C ARG A 128 7.62 3.11 -14.76
N ASP A 129 7.26 4.00 -15.67
CA ASP A 129 8.11 4.34 -16.82
C ASP A 129 9.42 5.00 -16.35
N ALA A 130 9.35 5.87 -15.34
CA ALA A 130 10.52 6.49 -14.75
C ALA A 130 11.43 5.45 -14.06
N TRP A 131 10.86 4.51 -13.30
CA TRP A 131 11.64 3.43 -12.66
C TRP A 131 12.31 2.54 -13.70
N LEU A 132 11.60 2.19 -14.77
CA LEU A 132 12.17 1.39 -15.86
C LEU A 132 13.35 2.09 -16.50
N ALA A 133 13.25 3.40 -16.73
CA ALA A 133 14.34 4.20 -17.29
C ALA A 133 15.55 4.26 -16.35
N GLU A 134 15.34 4.43 -15.05
CA GLU A 134 16.38 4.43 -14.03
C GLU A 134 17.15 3.11 -13.99
N VAL A 135 16.41 2.00 -13.98
CA VAL A 135 17.00 0.64 -13.95
C VAL A 135 17.78 0.39 -15.24
N ALA A 136 17.22 0.76 -16.40
CA ALA A 136 17.87 0.57 -17.70
C ALA A 136 19.15 1.41 -17.85
N ALA A 137 19.17 2.60 -17.26
CA ALA A 137 20.35 3.49 -17.28
C ALA A 137 21.44 3.05 -16.29
N GLY A 138 21.14 2.11 -15.39
CA GLY A 138 22.05 1.69 -14.34
C GLY A 138 22.34 2.77 -13.32
N GLU A 139 21.41 3.72 -13.16
CA GLU A 139 21.54 4.83 -12.22
C GLU A 139 21.21 4.37 -10.79
N GLY A 140 21.85 5.04 -9.83
CA GLY A 140 21.65 4.80 -8.42
C GLY A 140 22.58 3.75 -7.85
N VAL A 141 22.67 3.75 -6.50
CA VAL A 141 23.46 2.78 -5.75
C VAL A 141 22.56 1.60 -5.37
N LEU A 142 22.90 0.41 -5.85
CA LEU A 142 22.20 -0.80 -5.46
C LEU A 142 22.62 -1.21 -4.05
N PRO A 143 21.66 -1.50 -3.15
CA PRO A 143 21.98 -2.13 -1.87
C PRO A 143 22.75 -3.45 -2.09
N GLU A 144 23.62 -3.78 -1.15
CA GLU A 144 24.43 -5.00 -1.21
C GLU A 144 23.58 -6.26 -1.44
N GLU A 145 22.39 -6.30 -0.84
CA GLU A 145 21.44 -7.41 -1.00
C GLU A 145 20.97 -7.58 -2.44
N LEU A 146 20.94 -6.50 -3.24
CA LEU A 146 20.54 -6.57 -4.64
C LEU A 146 21.65 -7.04 -5.56
N GLU A 147 22.91 -6.84 -5.19
CA GLU A 147 24.04 -7.31 -5.99
C GLU A 147 24.07 -8.83 -6.13
N THR A 148 23.47 -9.54 -5.18
CA THR A 148 23.40 -11.00 -5.17
C THR A 148 22.16 -11.55 -5.88
N LEU A 149 21.23 -10.69 -6.31
CA LEU A 149 20.06 -11.15 -7.06
C LEU A 149 20.46 -11.61 -8.45
N SER A 150 20.04 -12.82 -8.78
CA SER A 150 20.16 -13.35 -10.14
C SER A 150 18.82 -13.92 -10.60
N PHE A 151 18.53 -13.75 -11.85
CA PHE A 151 17.30 -14.24 -12.45
C PHE A 151 17.56 -15.35 -13.44
#